data_6fa8bf92d505d481a1e16dbc9a5fbfb4
#
_entry.id   6fa8bf92d505d481a1e16dbc9a5fbfb4
#
_cell.length_a   1.000
_cell.length_b   1.000
_cell.length_c   1.000
_cell.angle_alpha   90.00
_cell.angle_beta   90.00
_cell.angle_gamma   90.00
#
_symmetry.space_group_name_H-M   'P 1'
#
loop_
_entity.id
_entity.type
_entity.pdbx_description
1 polymer ?
#
loop_
_entity_poly.entity_id
_entity_poly.type
_entity_poly.pdbx_seq_one_letter_code
_entity_poly.pdbx_strand_id
1 'polypeptide(L)'
;MKRIYIAGPMTGLPELNFPAFHAAAQMLRADGHTVVNPAELSNSTDQPWEYYMRLSLKAMLDCDTIYLLENWQASKGAFIEFNLAQNLGFHIVFAS
;
A
#
# COMPACT_ATOMS: atom_id res chain seq x y z
N MET A 1 12.93 -1.00 13.81
CA MET A 1 11.86 -1.71 13.08
C MET A 1 10.67 -0.77 12.87
N LYS A 2 10.10 -0.78 11.67
CA LYS A 2 8.97 0.08 11.31
C LYS A 2 7.75 -0.76 10.99
N ARG A 3 6.58 -0.13 11.06
CA ARG A 3 5.33 -0.71 10.59
C ARG A 3 5.01 -0.01 9.26
N ILE A 4 5.17 -0.73 8.17
CA ILE A 4 5.15 -0.16 6.82
C ILE A 4 3.90 -0.59 6.07
N TYR A 5 3.19 0.39 5.51
CA TYR A 5 2.09 0.17 4.58
C TYR A 5 2.60 0.37 3.15
N ILE A 6 2.31 -0.56 2.26
CA ILE A 6 2.71 -0.45 0.85
C ILE A 6 1.57 0.18 0.05
N ALA A 7 1.86 1.22 -0.71
CA ALA A 7 0.90 1.88 -1.59
C ALA A 7 1.42 1.89 -3.02
N GLY A 8 0.52 1.74 -3.99
CA GLY A 8 0.90 1.75 -5.39
C GLY A 8 -0.29 1.46 -6.30
N PRO A 9 -0.07 1.50 -7.62
CA PRO A 9 -1.13 1.30 -8.58
C PRO A 9 -1.57 -0.16 -8.66
N MET A 10 -2.86 -0.39 -8.79
CA MET A 10 -3.45 -1.72 -8.96
C MET A 10 -4.41 -1.74 -10.15
N THR A 11 -5.40 -0.83 -10.14
CA THR A 11 -6.49 -0.83 -11.13
C THR A 11 -5.96 -0.69 -12.55
N GLY A 12 -6.38 -1.61 -13.41
CA GLY A 12 -6.01 -1.58 -14.82
C GLY A 12 -4.67 -2.22 -15.15
N LEU A 13 -3.93 -2.70 -14.14
CA LEU A 13 -2.64 -3.36 -14.37
C LEU A 13 -2.81 -4.88 -14.36
N PRO A 14 -1.91 -5.62 -15.05
CA PRO A 14 -1.94 -7.09 -15.01
C PRO A 14 -1.87 -7.59 -13.57
N GLU A 15 -2.74 -8.53 -13.22
CA GLU A 15 -2.81 -9.12 -11.89
C GLU A 15 -2.95 -8.08 -10.78
N LEU A 16 -3.55 -6.91 -11.10
CA LEU A 16 -3.71 -5.79 -10.18
C LEU A 16 -2.38 -5.35 -9.56
N ASN A 17 -1.29 -5.58 -10.29
CA ASN A 17 0.08 -5.26 -9.84
C ASN A 17 0.49 -5.99 -8.54
N PHE A 18 -0.21 -7.05 -8.19
CA PHE A 18 0.08 -7.82 -6.97
C PHE A 18 1.52 -8.33 -6.92
N PRO A 19 2.14 -8.79 -8.02
CA PRO A 19 3.54 -9.23 -7.95
C PRO A 19 4.49 -8.16 -7.41
N ALA A 20 4.29 -6.88 -7.78
CA ALA A 20 5.13 -5.80 -7.27
C ALA A 20 4.89 -5.58 -5.77
N PHE A 21 3.64 -5.68 -5.32
CA PHE A 21 3.31 -5.57 -3.89
C PHE A 21 3.95 -6.69 -3.09
N HIS A 22 3.87 -7.93 -3.60
CA HIS A 22 4.45 -9.07 -2.90
C HIS A 22 5.98 -9.01 -2.85
N ALA A 23 6.61 -8.55 -3.94
CA ALA A 23 8.07 -8.40 -3.96
C ALA A 23 8.55 -7.37 -2.95
N ALA A 24 7.86 -6.23 -2.88
CA ALA A 24 8.19 -5.18 -1.91
C ALA A 24 7.98 -5.69 -0.46
N ALA A 25 6.88 -6.38 -0.21
CA ALA A 25 6.59 -6.92 1.12
C ALA A 25 7.67 -7.91 1.54
N GLN A 26 8.10 -8.80 0.64
CA GLN A 26 9.13 -9.78 0.93
C GLN A 26 10.46 -9.09 1.30
N MET A 27 10.85 -8.09 0.52
CA MET A 27 12.08 -7.33 0.77
C MET A 27 12.05 -6.63 2.13
N LEU A 28 10.96 -5.93 2.41
CA LEU A 28 10.85 -5.15 3.65
C LEU A 28 10.76 -6.05 4.88
N ARG A 29 10.06 -7.19 4.76
CA ARG A 29 9.99 -8.17 5.85
C ARG A 29 11.34 -8.82 6.11
N ALA A 30 12.13 -9.06 5.06
CA ALA A 30 13.47 -9.60 5.21
C ALA A 30 14.39 -8.64 5.96
N ASP A 31 14.12 -7.33 5.86
CA ASP A 31 14.86 -6.30 6.60
C ASP A 31 14.36 -6.14 8.04
N GLY A 32 13.41 -6.94 8.49
CA GLY A 32 12.93 -6.95 9.86
C GLY A 32 11.75 -6.05 10.15
N HIS A 33 11.12 -5.47 9.12
CA HIS A 33 9.95 -4.61 9.31
C HIS A 33 8.65 -5.40 9.39
N THR A 34 7.66 -4.85 10.08
CA THR A 34 6.28 -5.32 10.01
C THR A 34 5.64 -4.64 8.80
N VAL A 35 5.02 -5.42 7.91
CA VAL A 35 4.52 -4.89 6.65
C VAL A 35 3.04 -5.22 6.47
N VAL A 36 2.25 -4.19 6.16
CA VAL A 36 0.87 -4.35 5.71
C VAL A 36 0.88 -4.27 4.18
N ASN A 37 0.56 -5.39 3.54
CA ASN A 37 0.49 -5.49 2.08
C ASN A 37 -0.98 -5.51 1.67
N PRO A 38 -1.49 -4.46 0.99
CA PRO A 38 -2.91 -4.41 0.60
C PRO A 38 -3.35 -5.60 -0.23
N ALA A 39 -2.44 -6.21 -0.98
CA ALA A 39 -2.76 -7.39 -1.79
C ALA A 39 -3.18 -8.59 -0.94
N GLU A 40 -2.91 -8.57 0.35
CA GLU A 40 -3.24 -9.65 1.30
C GLU A 40 -4.49 -9.39 2.12
N LEU A 41 -5.13 -8.21 1.97
CA LEU A 41 -6.18 -7.76 2.90
C LEU A 41 -7.56 -8.33 2.61
N SER A 42 -7.84 -8.79 1.40
CA SER A 42 -9.17 -9.28 1.05
C SER A 42 -9.09 -10.45 0.07
N ASN A 43 -9.97 -11.42 0.26
CA ASN A 43 -10.15 -12.52 -0.68
C ASN A 43 -11.27 -12.25 -1.68
N SER A 44 -12.02 -11.17 -1.49
CA SER A 44 -13.12 -10.80 -2.36
C SER A 44 -12.60 -10.02 -3.56
N THR A 45 -13.22 -10.23 -4.74
CA THR A 45 -12.85 -9.52 -5.96
C THR A 45 -14.04 -8.80 -6.59
N ASP A 46 -15.20 -8.81 -5.95
CA ASP A 46 -16.46 -8.32 -6.50
C ASP A 46 -17.06 -7.14 -5.73
N GLN A 47 -16.28 -6.52 -4.87
CA GLN A 47 -16.74 -5.38 -4.09
C GLN A 47 -16.43 -4.07 -4.83
N PRO A 48 -17.15 -2.99 -4.54
CA PRO A 48 -16.85 -1.69 -5.15
C PRO A 48 -15.50 -1.16 -4.68
N TRP A 49 -14.94 -0.26 -5.47
CA TRP A 49 -13.63 0.34 -5.20
C TRP A 49 -13.55 0.95 -3.79
N GLU A 50 -14.63 1.61 -3.34
CA GLU A 50 -14.67 2.25 -2.03
C GLU A 50 -14.54 1.25 -0.88
N TYR A 51 -15.03 0.02 -1.08
CA TYR A 51 -14.86 -1.05 -0.08
C TYR A 51 -13.38 -1.34 0.15
N TYR A 52 -12.62 -1.52 -0.94
CA TYR A 52 -11.19 -1.82 -0.83
C TYR A 52 -10.41 -0.64 -0.28
N MET A 53 -10.81 0.58 -0.65
CA MET A 53 -10.16 1.79 -0.14
C MET A 53 -10.33 1.93 1.37
N ARG A 54 -11.56 1.71 1.87
CA ARG A 54 -11.80 1.78 3.31
C ARG A 54 -11.02 0.71 4.07
N LEU A 55 -10.95 -0.51 3.51
CA LEU A 55 -10.21 -1.60 4.10
C LEU A 55 -8.72 -1.27 4.19
N SER A 56 -8.17 -0.73 3.11
CA SER A 56 -6.76 -0.35 3.04
C SER A 56 -6.42 0.79 3.99
N LEU A 57 -7.26 1.82 4.04
CA LEU A 57 -7.01 2.97 4.92
C LEU A 57 -7.08 2.56 6.39
N LYS A 58 -8.00 1.68 6.74
CA LYS A 58 -8.10 1.18 8.10
C LYS A 58 -6.81 0.46 8.51
N ALA A 59 -6.27 -0.37 7.64
CA ALA A 59 -5.03 -1.10 7.91
C ALA A 59 -3.83 -0.14 7.93
N MET A 60 -3.81 0.86 7.03
CA MET A 60 -2.73 1.83 6.95
C MET A 60 -2.59 2.64 8.24
N LEU A 61 -3.69 2.97 8.89
CA LEU A 61 -3.66 3.80 10.09
C LEU A 61 -2.94 3.16 11.28
N ASP A 62 -2.74 1.85 11.25
CA ASP A 62 -1.94 1.15 12.27
C ASP A 62 -0.44 1.21 11.99
N CYS A 63 -0.04 1.82 10.89
CA CYS A 63 1.36 1.91 10.47
C CYS A 63 1.96 3.27 10.77
N ASP A 64 3.28 3.38 10.68
CA ASP A 64 4.02 4.63 10.87
C ASP A 64 4.78 5.07 9.62
N THR A 65 4.83 4.22 8.60
CA THR A 65 5.61 4.44 7.38
C THR A 65 4.79 4.02 6.18
N ILE A 66 4.91 4.77 5.09
CA ILE A 66 4.34 4.40 3.79
C ILE A 66 5.46 4.17 2.79
N TYR A 67 5.39 3.05 2.07
CA TYR A 67 6.34 2.68 1.01
C TYR A 67 5.61 2.77 -0.32
N LEU A 68 6.04 3.70 -1.17
CA LEU A 68 5.34 4.03 -2.42
C LEU A 68 6.01 3.33 -3.60
N LEU A 69 5.27 2.45 -4.26
CA LEU A 69 5.74 1.76 -5.46
C LEU A 69 5.83 2.73 -6.64
N GLU A 70 6.56 2.33 -7.68
CA GLU A 70 6.66 3.14 -8.89
C GLU A 70 5.29 3.44 -9.48
N ASN A 71 5.14 4.65 -10.03
CA ASN A 71 3.92 5.13 -10.68
C ASN A 71 2.74 5.30 -9.72
N TRP A 72 3.01 5.42 -8.44
CA TRP A 72 1.96 5.62 -7.44
C TRP A 72 1.13 6.88 -7.72
N GLN A 73 1.73 7.90 -8.34
CA GLN A 73 1.05 9.18 -8.64
C GLN A 73 -0.12 9.00 -9.61
N ALA A 74 -0.07 7.98 -10.45
CA ALA A 74 -1.12 7.70 -11.41
C ALA A 74 -2.30 6.95 -10.81
N SER A 75 -2.17 6.50 -9.56
CA SER A 75 -3.21 5.74 -8.87
C SER A 75 -4.02 6.64 -7.97
N LYS A 76 -5.33 6.71 -8.18
CA LYS A 76 -6.24 7.47 -7.32
C LYS A 76 -6.13 7.01 -5.87
N GLY A 77 -6.13 5.71 -5.63
CA GLY A 77 -6.06 5.15 -4.29
C GLY A 77 -4.74 5.44 -3.60
N ALA A 78 -3.63 5.20 -4.31
CA ALA A 78 -2.31 5.45 -3.75
C ALA A 78 -2.09 6.93 -3.46
N PHE A 79 -2.65 7.81 -4.29
CA PHE A 79 -2.54 9.25 -4.08
C PHE A 79 -3.29 9.68 -2.81
N ILE A 80 -4.48 9.13 -2.57
CA ILE A 80 -5.25 9.38 -1.34
C ILE A 80 -4.44 8.89 -0.12
N GLU A 81 -3.87 7.70 -0.21
CA GLU A 81 -3.08 7.12 0.87
C GLU A 81 -1.85 7.95 1.17
N PHE A 82 -1.15 8.42 0.14
CA PHE A 82 0.01 9.29 0.30
C PHE A 82 -0.36 10.60 1.01
N ASN A 83 -1.44 11.25 0.56
CA ASN A 83 -1.88 12.51 1.17
C ASN A 83 -2.22 12.35 2.64
N LEU A 84 -2.94 11.28 2.97
CA LEU A 84 -3.30 11.00 4.35
C LEU A 84 -2.05 10.72 5.19
N ALA A 85 -1.13 9.89 4.69
CA ALA A 85 0.10 9.57 5.40
C ALA A 85 0.94 10.81 5.65
N GLN A 86 1.05 11.69 4.64
CA GLN A 86 1.80 12.93 4.76
C GLN A 86 1.19 13.84 5.84
N ASN A 87 -0.13 13.97 5.84
CA ASN A 87 -0.82 14.81 6.80
C ASN A 87 -0.76 14.25 8.23
N LEU A 88 -0.59 12.95 8.37
CA LEU A 88 -0.55 12.29 9.68
C LEU A 88 0.88 12.06 10.19
N GLY A 89 1.88 12.61 9.49
CA GLY A 89 3.26 12.53 9.96
C GLY A 89 3.95 11.20 9.73
N PHE A 90 3.47 10.40 8.77
CA PHE A 90 4.13 9.15 8.42
C PHE A 90 5.52 9.41 7.85
N HIS A 91 6.43 8.47 8.09
CA HIS A 91 7.69 8.43 7.39
C HIS A 91 7.42 7.98 5.94
N ILE A 92 7.92 8.74 4.97
CA ILE A 92 7.64 8.51 3.55
C ILE A 92 8.86 7.90 2.88
N VAL A 93 8.69 6.73 2.24
CA VAL A 93 9.76 6.03 1.52
C VAL A 93 9.29 5.74 0.10
N PHE A 94 10.13 6.05 -0.87
CA PHE A 94 9.84 5.80 -2.28
C PHE A 94 10.63 4.59 -2.76
N ALA A 95 10.01 3.77 -3.61
CA ALA A 95 10.66 2.59 -4.17
C ALA A 95 11.78 2.93 -5.16
N SER A 96 11.73 4.12 -5.75
CA SER A 96 12.71 4.52 -6.73
C SER A 96 13.10 5.98 -6.59
#